data_659852bb7b6916057238424460ce24c4
#
_entry.id   659852bb7b6916057238424460ce24c4
#
_cell.length_a   1.000
_cell.length_b   1.000
_cell.length_c   1.000
_cell.angle_alpha   90.00
_cell.angle_beta   90.00
_cell.angle_gamma   90.00
#
_symmetry.space_group_name_H-M   'P 1'
#
loop_
_entity.id
_entity.type
_entity.pdbx_description
1 polymer ?
#
loop_
_entity_poly.entity_id
_entity_poly.type
_entity_poly.pdbx_seq_one_letter_code
_entity_poly.pdbx_strand_id
1 'polypeptide(L)'
;MEKETGKVYAVLGDSVSTFAGCTPEDGVFYRGWVQEVTGVKEPEDTWWMQVIHGRNGVVGVNNSYAGSTVSGNLATSATAENRLRALGKKGDPDVILLAMGANDWGFCVLPQEFGLEYRRMLCRLKCLYPQAEIWCATLLRGKDGETEFFNAESTISQEVYSEIIREAARETEVHLADVARYGIEYETVDGVHPTKEGMQTIAGLWLKEMKEEKKGGCILP
;
A
#
# COMPACT_ATOMS: atom_id res chain seq x y z
N MET A 1 -3.74 -35.01 -7.43
CA MET A 1 -4.29 -33.76 -6.88
C MET A 1 -3.16 -32.74 -6.91
N GLU A 2 -3.13 -31.91 -7.95
CA GLU A 2 -2.27 -30.72 -7.94
C GLU A 2 -2.80 -29.84 -6.80
N LYS A 3 -1.92 -29.50 -5.86
CA LYS A 3 -2.19 -28.42 -4.92
C LYS A 3 -2.37 -27.16 -5.77
N GLU A 4 -3.56 -26.58 -5.82
CA GLU A 4 -3.70 -25.20 -6.30
C GLU A 4 -2.71 -24.38 -5.47
N THR A 5 -1.61 -24.01 -6.09
CA THR A 5 -0.67 -23.05 -5.49
C THR A 5 -1.40 -21.72 -5.49
N GLY A 6 -1.62 -21.14 -4.30
CA GLY A 6 -2.30 -19.84 -4.18
C GLY A 6 -1.59 -18.78 -5.01
N LYS A 7 -2.32 -17.73 -5.45
CA LYS A 7 -1.75 -16.61 -6.20
C LYS A 7 -0.54 -16.01 -5.48
N VAL A 8 0.49 -15.65 -6.24
CA VAL A 8 1.69 -14.99 -5.73
C VAL A 8 1.47 -13.49 -5.65
N TYR A 9 1.67 -12.93 -4.47
CA TYR A 9 1.48 -11.51 -4.19
C TYR A 9 2.80 -10.78 -4.05
N ALA A 10 2.90 -9.59 -4.66
CA ALA A 10 3.93 -8.61 -4.36
C ALA A 10 3.34 -7.39 -3.65
N VAL A 11 4.12 -6.73 -2.81
CA VAL A 11 3.73 -5.53 -2.06
C VAL A 11 4.70 -4.40 -2.36
N LEU A 12 4.17 -3.22 -2.67
CA LEU A 12 4.90 -1.96 -2.77
C LEU A 12 4.24 -0.94 -1.83
N GLY A 13 4.97 -0.53 -0.81
CA GLY A 13 4.47 0.36 0.22
C GLY A 13 5.58 1.21 0.86
N ASP A 14 5.18 1.90 1.90
CA ASP A 14 6.03 2.73 2.76
C ASP A 14 6.31 2.04 4.11
N SER A 15 6.56 2.83 5.19
CA SER A 15 6.85 2.33 6.52
C SER A 15 5.76 1.41 7.08
N VAL A 16 4.49 1.70 6.80
CA VAL A 16 3.33 0.92 7.28
C VAL A 16 3.33 -0.51 6.72
N SER A 17 4.02 -0.74 5.62
CA SER A 17 4.09 -2.03 4.93
C SER A 17 5.41 -2.79 5.16
N THR A 18 6.35 -2.23 5.96
CA THR A 18 7.64 -2.87 6.23
C THR A 18 7.54 -3.89 7.37
N PHE A 19 8.45 -4.87 7.36
CA PHE A 19 8.66 -5.80 8.49
C PHE A 19 10.05 -6.46 8.38
N ALA A 20 10.76 -6.59 9.50
CA ALA A 20 12.10 -7.17 9.56
C ALA A 20 12.12 -8.59 8.96
N GLY A 21 13.11 -8.86 8.09
CA GLY A 21 13.25 -10.14 7.39
C GLY A 21 12.29 -10.34 6.19
N CYS A 22 11.30 -9.45 5.99
CA CYS A 22 10.34 -9.54 4.88
C CYS A 22 10.54 -8.44 3.84
N THR A 23 11.17 -7.33 4.21
CA THR A 23 11.44 -6.15 3.36
C THR A 23 12.92 -5.83 3.33
N PRO A 24 13.40 -4.95 2.42
CA PRO A 24 14.79 -4.51 2.39
C PRO A 24 15.22 -3.94 3.74
N GLU A 25 16.37 -4.42 4.25
CA GLU A 25 16.85 -4.15 5.62
C GLU A 25 17.13 -2.67 5.91
N ASP A 26 17.53 -1.90 4.90
CA ASP A 26 17.82 -0.47 4.98
C ASP A 26 16.57 0.41 5.05
N GLY A 27 15.39 -0.17 4.83
CA GLY A 27 14.11 0.53 4.80
C GLY A 27 13.08 0.03 5.83
N VAL A 28 13.49 -0.73 6.85
CA VAL A 28 12.54 -1.37 7.78
C VAL A 28 12.16 -0.45 8.93
N PHE A 29 10.86 -0.26 9.15
CA PHE A 29 10.31 0.41 10.34
C PHE A 29 9.98 -0.60 11.46
N TYR A 30 9.22 -1.67 11.17
CA TYR A 30 8.81 -2.67 12.16
C TYR A 30 9.95 -3.64 12.47
N ARG A 31 10.85 -3.22 13.38
CA ARG A 31 11.96 -4.02 13.91
C ARG A 31 12.28 -3.66 15.36
N GLY A 32 12.85 -4.60 16.09
CA GLY A 32 13.34 -4.39 17.46
C GLY A 32 12.27 -3.83 18.40
N TRP A 33 12.56 -2.73 19.11
CA TRP A 33 11.64 -2.16 20.09
C TRP A 33 10.33 -1.64 19.47
N VAL A 34 10.31 -1.27 18.18
CA VAL A 34 9.08 -0.86 17.50
C VAL A 34 8.08 -1.99 17.47
N GLN A 35 8.52 -3.24 17.27
CA GLN A 35 7.65 -4.42 17.31
C GLN A 35 7.03 -4.61 18.72
N GLU A 36 7.78 -4.26 19.77
CA GLU A 36 7.26 -4.35 21.14
C GLU A 36 6.17 -3.31 21.42
N VAL A 37 6.39 -2.05 21.03
CA VAL A 37 5.43 -0.97 21.34
C VAL A 37 4.20 -0.99 20.45
N THR A 38 4.32 -1.48 19.20
CA THR A 38 3.19 -1.60 18.26
C THR A 38 2.41 -2.90 18.44
N GLY A 39 3.02 -3.92 19.05
CA GLY A 39 2.48 -5.28 19.12
C GLY A 39 2.56 -6.06 17.81
N VAL A 40 3.15 -5.48 16.74
CA VAL A 40 3.35 -6.13 15.43
C VAL A 40 4.64 -6.95 15.49
N LYS A 41 4.55 -8.19 15.99
CA LYS A 41 5.71 -9.03 16.34
C LYS A 41 6.05 -10.08 15.30
N GLU A 42 5.07 -10.49 14.52
CA GLU A 42 5.19 -11.53 13.49
C GLU A 42 4.74 -10.97 12.14
N PRO A 43 5.24 -11.50 11.01
CA PRO A 43 4.76 -11.09 9.68
C PRO A 43 3.24 -11.19 9.53
N GLU A 44 2.62 -12.16 10.18
CA GLU A 44 1.17 -12.42 10.23
C GLU A 44 0.38 -11.29 10.90
N ASP A 45 1.03 -10.46 11.71
CA ASP A 45 0.42 -9.28 12.32
C ASP A 45 0.28 -8.11 11.33
N THR A 46 1.03 -8.12 10.22
CA THR A 46 1.01 -7.04 9.21
C THR A 46 -0.26 -7.08 8.37
N TRP A 47 -0.72 -5.90 7.93
CA TRP A 47 -1.94 -5.78 7.12
C TRP A 47 -1.85 -6.58 5.82
N TRP A 48 -0.69 -6.53 5.14
CA TRP A 48 -0.52 -7.18 3.84
C TRP A 48 -0.48 -8.70 3.96
N MET A 49 0.12 -9.27 5.02
CA MET A 49 0.11 -10.71 5.25
C MET A 49 -1.31 -11.21 5.53
N GLN A 50 -2.07 -10.48 6.35
CA GLN A 50 -3.47 -10.79 6.63
C GLN A 50 -4.33 -10.74 5.36
N VAL A 51 -4.11 -9.76 4.47
CA VAL A 51 -4.80 -9.67 3.18
C VAL A 51 -4.43 -10.87 2.30
N ILE A 52 -3.15 -11.19 2.16
CA ILE A 52 -2.67 -12.30 1.33
C ILE A 52 -3.23 -13.64 1.82
N HIS A 53 -3.16 -13.92 3.12
CA HIS A 53 -3.73 -15.14 3.72
C HIS A 53 -5.26 -15.18 3.58
N GLY A 54 -5.94 -14.06 3.80
CA GLY A 54 -7.40 -13.95 3.62
C GLY A 54 -7.86 -14.19 2.18
N ARG A 55 -6.93 -14.15 1.22
CA ARG A 55 -7.14 -14.43 -0.21
C ARG A 55 -6.58 -15.79 -0.64
N ASN A 56 -6.11 -16.61 0.31
CA ASN A 56 -5.42 -17.89 0.06
C ASN A 56 -4.19 -17.74 -0.86
N GLY A 57 -3.49 -16.60 -0.75
CA GLY A 57 -2.30 -16.29 -1.52
C GLY A 57 -1.01 -16.64 -0.79
N VAL A 58 0.12 -16.47 -1.50
CA VAL A 58 1.45 -16.60 -0.97
C VAL A 58 2.27 -15.34 -1.24
N VAL A 59 3.18 -14.99 -0.34
CA VAL A 59 4.06 -13.82 -0.51
C VAL A 59 5.19 -14.15 -1.46
N GLY A 60 5.31 -13.38 -2.55
CA GLY A 60 6.47 -13.35 -3.42
C GLY A 60 7.52 -12.37 -2.90
N VAL A 61 7.30 -11.09 -3.14
CA VAL A 61 8.21 -10.00 -2.74
C VAL A 61 7.43 -8.89 -2.05
N ASN A 62 7.91 -8.44 -0.89
CA ASN A 62 7.55 -7.16 -0.32
C ASN A 62 8.74 -6.20 -0.49
N ASN A 63 8.57 -5.16 -1.32
CA ASN A 63 9.59 -4.14 -1.58
C ASN A 63 9.18 -2.78 -1.03
N SER A 64 8.71 -2.75 0.22
CA SER A 64 8.34 -1.54 0.94
C SER A 64 9.53 -0.90 1.64
N TYR A 65 9.53 0.45 1.73
CA TYR A 65 10.59 1.24 2.38
C TYR A 65 9.98 2.32 3.26
N ALA A 66 10.47 2.43 4.49
CA ALA A 66 10.09 3.52 5.39
C ALA A 66 10.44 4.88 4.79
N GLY A 67 9.53 5.85 4.92
CA GLY A 67 9.68 7.20 4.38
C GLY A 67 9.58 7.31 2.84
N SER A 68 9.28 6.21 2.15
CA SER A 68 9.16 6.20 0.69
C SER A 68 7.96 7.02 0.22
N THR A 69 8.20 7.89 -0.76
CA THR A 69 7.19 8.62 -1.54
C THR A 69 6.93 7.95 -2.88
N VAL A 70 5.83 8.29 -3.53
CA VAL A 70 5.61 7.98 -4.95
C VAL A 70 6.48 8.91 -5.80
N SER A 71 6.47 10.20 -5.45
CA SER A 71 7.16 11.28 -6.15
C SER A 71 8.67 11.30 -5.84
N GLY A 72 9.41 12.06 -6.63
CA GLY A 72 10.84 12.30 -6.43
C GLY A 72 11.75 11.32 -7.16
N ASN A 73 13.06 11.55 -6.99
CA ASN A 73 14.12 10.86 -7.76
C ASN A 73 15.01 9.95 -6.90
N LEU A 74 14.59 9.61 -5.70
CA LEU A 74 15.37 8.72 -4.84
C LEU A 74 15.25 7.28 -5.33
N ALA A 75 16.30 6.48 -5.09
CA ALA A 75 16.27 5.04 -5.38
C ALA A 75 15.18 4.29 -4.59
N THR A 76 14.71 4.91 -3.49
CA THR A 76 13.62 4.43 -2.64
C THR A 76 12.24 4.99 -3.02
N SER A 77 12.12 5.93 -3.97
CA SER A 77 10.81 6.38 -4.48
C SER A 77 10.08 5.23 -5.17
N ALA A 78 8.76 5.17 -5.04
CA ALA A 78 7.96 4.07 -5.60
C ALA A 78 8.04 4.02 -7.14
N THR A 79 8.28 5.16 -7.79
CA THR A 79 8.49 5.26 -9.26
C THR A 79 9.87 4.79 -9.71
N ALA A 80 10.82 4.54 -8.79
CA ALA A 80 12.16 4.11 -9.15
C ALA A 80 12.14 2.73 -9.84
N GLU A 81 12.77 2.63 -11.01
CA GLU A 81 12.75 1.43 -11.85
C GLU A 81 13.28 0.18 -11.13
N ASN A 82 14.29 0.32 -10.28
CA ASN A 82 14.84 -0.76 -9.46
C ASN A 82 13.79 -1.32 -8.47
N ARG A 83 12.92 -0.46 -7.89
CA ARG A 83 11.86 -0.89 -6.99
C ARG A 83 10.75 -1.63 -7.73
N LEU A 84 10.31 -1.06 -8.86
CA LEU A 84 9.25 -1.67 -9.66
C LEU A 84 9.68 -3.06 -10.18
N ARG A 85 10.90 -3.17 -10.72
CA ARG A 85 11.43 -4.47 -11.17
C ARG A 85 11.70 -5.46 -10.05
N ALA A 86 11.97 -4.98 -8.85
CA ALA A 86 12.24 -5.87 -7.72
C ALA A 86 11.02 -6.72 -7.32
N LEU A 87 9.79 -6.28 -7.65
CA LEU A 87 8.57 -7.04 -7.36
C LEU A 87 8.55 -8.42 -8.04
N GLY A 88 9.23 -8.57 -9.18
CA GLY A 88 9.35 -9.83 -9.92
C GLY A 88 10.61 -10.64 -9.62
N LYS A 89 11.42 -10.30 -8.61
CA LYS A 89 12.69 -11.01 -8.31
C LYS A 89 12.53 -12.51 -7.99
N LYS A 90 11.35 -12.93 -7.55
CA LYS A 90 11.02 -14.33 -7.26
C LYS A 90 10.06 -14.96 -8.28
N GLY A 91 9.96 -14.38 -9.46
CA GLY A 91 8.97 -14.65 -10.49
C GLY A 91 7.91 -13.55 -10.53
N ASP A 92 7.27 -13.37 -11.70
CA ASP A 92 6.26 -12.35 -11.85
C ASP A 92 5.08 -12.61 -10.89
N PRO A 93 4.61 -11.58 -10.18
CA PRO A 93 3.48 -11.73 -9.27
C PRO A 93 2.17 -11.86 -10.03
N ASP A 94 1.21 -12.62 -9.45
CA ASP A 94 -0.18 -12.65 -9.93
C ASP A 94 -0.96 -11.43 -9.46
N VAL A 95 -0.58 -10.87 -8.30
CA VAL A 95 -1.25 -9.72 -7.68
C VAL A 95 -0.20 -8.76 -7.10
N ILE A 96 -0.38 -7.46 -7.32
CA ILE A 96 0.44 -6.40 -6.72
C ILE A 96 -0.45 -5.54 -5.83
N LEU A 97 -0.08 -5.41 -4.55
CA LEU A 97 -0.73 -4.53 -3.58
C LEU A 97 0.10 -3.24 -3.43
N LEU A 98 -0.53 -2.09 -3.70
CA LEU A 98 0.08 -0.76 -3.60
C LEU A 98 -0.56 0.03 -2.45
N ALA A 99 0.21 0.35 -1.41
CA ALA A 99 -0.18 1.22 -0.31
C ALA A 99 0.83 2.36 -0.20
N MET A 100 0.63 3.41 -1.00
CA MET A 100 1.58 4.52 -1.20
C MET A 100 0.86 5.86 -1.28
N GLY A 101 1.55 6.93 -0.84
CA GLY A 101 1.11 8.31 -0.97
C GLY A 101 0.97 9.05 0.37
N ALA A 102 0.98 8.35 1.51
CA ALA A 102 0.92 9.00 2.83
C ALA A 102 2.12 9.91 3.06
N ASN A 103 3.32 9.48 2.65
CA ASN A 103 4.52 10.31 2.73
C ASN A 103 4.50 11.49 1.75
N ASP A 104 3.92 11.34 0.56
CA ASP A 104 3.75 12.45 -0.39
C ASP A 104 2.90 13.55 0.24
N TRP A 105 1.75 13.18 0.83
CA TRP A 105 0.94 14.12 1.60
C TRP A 105 1.71 14.70 2.78
N GLY A 106 2.38 13.86 3.58
CA GLY A 106 3.12 14.27 4.78
C GLY A 106 4.28 15.22 4.49
N PHE A 107 4.97 15.07 3.37
CA PHE A 107 6.07 15.93 2.92
C PHE A 107 5.61 17.07 2.01
N CYS A 108 4.30 17.36 1.95
CA CYS A 108 3.74 18.45 1.17
C CYS A 108 4.09 18.41 -0.32
N VAL A 109 4.26 17.23 -0.91
CA VAL A 109 4.39 17.09 -2.37
C VAL A 109 3.15 17.66 -3.03
N LEU A 110 3.33 18.47 -4.06
CA LEU A 110 2.18 19.10 -4.73
C LEU A 110 1.25 18.04 -5.32
N PRO A 111 -0.09 18.19 -5.17
CA PRO A 111 -1.06 17.23 -5.69
C PRO A 111 -0.90 16.92 -7.18
N GLN A 112 -0.53 17.92 -7.98
CA GLN A 112 -0.30 17.77 -9.42
C GLN A 112 0.92 16.88 -9.70
N GLU A 113 2.01 17.05 -8.97
CA GLU A 113 3.21 16.22 -9.07
C GLU A 113 2.91 14.78 -8.62
N PHE A 114 2.28 14.63 -7.46
CA PHE A 114 1.86 13.33 -6.96
C PHE A 114 1.00 12.59 -7.98
N GLY A 115 -0.01 13.25 -8.55
CA GLY A 115 -0.92 12.64 -9.53
C GLY A 115 -0.22 12.19 -10.82
N LEU A 116 0.74 12.98 -11.31
CA LEU A 116 1.55 12.62 -12.47
C LEU A 116 2.38 11.37 -12.20
N GLU A 117 3.11 11.37 -11.09
CA GLU A 117 4.01 10.26 -10.72
C GLU A 117 3.22 8.99 -10.34
N TYR A 118 2.06 9.13 -9.69
CA TYR A 118 1.20 7.99 -9.37
C TYR A 118 0.71 7.28 -10.64
N ARG A 119 0.21 8.02 -11.63
CA ARG A 119 -0.20 7.46 -12.94
C ARG A 119 0.98 6.81 -13.66
N ARG A 120 2.14 7.46 -13.64
CA ARG A 120 3.37 6.93 -14.24
C ARG A 120 3.76 5.59 -13.63
N MET A 121 3.71 5.48 -12.30
CA MET A 121 3.96 4.24 -11.56
C MET A 121 2.99 3.13 -11.99
N LEU A 122 1.69 3.40 -12.02
CA LEU A 122 0.68 2.42 -12.41
C LEU A 122 0.87 1.94 -13.86
N CYS A 123 1.06 2.87 -14.79
CA CYS A 123 1.35 2.52 -16.20
C CYS A 123 2.62 1.68 -16.32
N ARG A 124 3.66 2.02 -15.55
CA ARG A 124 4.91 1.26 -15.59
C ARG A 124 4.75 -0.14 -15.04
N LEU A 125 4.00 -0.32 -13.96
CA LEU A 125 3.68 -1.65 -13.41
C LEU A 125 2.88 -2.51 -14.38
N LYS A 126 1.88 -1.94 -15.07
CA LYS A 126 1.13 -2.66 -16.13
C LYS A 126 2.05 -3.13 -17.26
N CYS A 127 3.05 -2.31 -17.64
CA CYS A 127 4.03 -2.69 -18.66
C CYS A 127 4.99 -3.80 -18.19
N LEU A 128 5.41 -3.76 -16.90
CA LEU A 128 6.34 -4.74 -16.34
C LEU A 128 5.65 -6.08 -16.05
N TYR A 129 4.40 -6.03 -15.59
CA TYR A 129 3.65 -7.19 -15.12
C TYR A 129 2.25 -7.23 -15.78
N PRO A 130 2.17 -7.46 -17.11
CA PRO A 130 0.92 -7.33 -17.87
C PRO A 130 -0.16 -8.36 -17.49
N GLN A 131 0.20 -9.41 -16.74
CA GLN A 131 -0.74 -10.43 -16.28
C GLN A 131 -1.13 -10.26 -14.81
N ALA A 132 -0.49 -9.32 -14.09
CA ALA A 132 -0.78 -9.11 -12.67
C ALA A 132 -2.06 -8.30 -12.46
N GLU A 133 -2.87 -8.69 -11.50
CA GLU A 133 -3.91 -7.83 -10.93
C GLU A 133 -3.23 -6.75 -10.07
N ILE A 134 -3.34 -5.49 -10.44
CA ILE A 134 -2.75 -4.38 -9.68
C ILE A 134 -3.86 -3.75 -8.85
N TRP A 135 -3.67 -3.71 -7.53
CA TRP A 135 -4.55 -3.09 -6.56
C TRP A 135 -3.86 -1.92 -5.90
N CYS A 136 -4.40 -0.71 -6.03
CA CYS A 136 -3.96 0.44 -5.26
C CYS A 136 -5.01 0.84 -4.22
N ALA A 137 -4.57 1.44 -3.10
CA ALA A 137 -5.47 1.89 -2.06
C ALA A 137 -5.46 3.40 -1.90
N THR A 138 -6.64 3.97 -1.58
CA THR A 138 -6.74 5.33 -1.04
C THR A 138 -6.09 5.41 0.34
N LEU A 139 -5.76 6.63 0.78
CA LEU A 139 -5.05 6.84 2.03
C LEU A 139 -6.00 6.68 3.23
N LEU A 140 -5.62 5.83 4.18
CA LEU A 140 -6.27 5.72 5.48
C LEU A 140 -5.67 6.70 6.47
N ARG A 141 -6.50 7.22 7.37
CA ARG A 141 -6.10 8.10 8.45
C ARG A 141 -5.82 7.30 9.71
N GLY A 142 -4.66 7.55 10.31
CA GLY A 142 -4.36 7.07 11.64
C GLY A 142 -5.14 7.86 12.70
N LYS A 143 -5.55 7.21 13.77
CA LYS A 143 -6.16 7.85 14.93
C LYS A 143 -5.16 8.81 15.56
N ASP A 144 -5.62 10.01 15.90
CA ASP A 144 -4.78 11.12 16.37
C ASP A 144 -3.73 11.61 15.36
N GLY A 145 -3.85 11.23 14.08
CA GLY A 145 -2.91 11.55 12.99
C GLY A 145 -2.90 13.01 12.53
N GLU A 146 -3.63 13.92 13.21
CA GLU A 146 -3.51 15.37 13.00
C GLU A 146 -2.31 15.96 13.74
N THR A 147 -1.59 15.14 14.49
CA THR A 147 -0.53 15.58 15.34
C THR A 147 0.80 15.72 14.60
N GLU A 148 1.50 16.72 14.95
CA GLU A 148 2.90 17.15 14.88
C GLU A 148 3.90 16.49 13.92
N PHE A 149 3.69 15.26 13.41
CA PHE A 149 4.65 14.56 12.57
C PHE A 149 4.50 14.83 11.07
N PHE A 150 3.27 15.01 10.62
CA PHE A 150 2.98 15.21 9.22
C PHE A 150 2.14 16.46 9.04
N ASN A 151 2.78 17.47 8.45
CA ASN A 151 2.08 18.51 7.75
C ASN A 151 1.28 19.51 8.59
N ALA A 152 1.79 19.93 9.75
CA ALA A 152 1.26 21.11 10.44
C ALA A 152 1.22 22.37 9.55
N GLU A 153 1.98 22.39 8.45
CA GLU A 153 2.05 23.49 7.48
C GLU A 153 1.22 23.26 6.22
N SER A 154 0.75 22.02 5.93
CA SER A 154 -0.08 21.79 4.75
C SER A 154 -1.54 22.14 5.02
N THR A 155 -2.08 23.00 4.20
CA THR A 155 -3.52 23.26 4.14
C THR A 155 -4.29 22.27 3.26
N ILE A 156 -3.58 21.27 2.67
CA ILE A 156 -4.16 20.30 1.74
C ILE A 156 -4.53 19.04 2.51
N SER A 157 -5.79 18.67 2.49
CA SER A 157 -6.25 17.46 3.17
C SER A 157 -5.77 16.18 2.49
N GLN A 158 -5.61 15.11 3.27
CA GLN A 158 -5.26 13.78 2.78
C GLN A 158 -6.28 13.25 1.75
N GLU A 159 -7.55 13.70 1.84
CA GLU A 159 -8.60 13.34 0.90
C GLU A 159 -8.31 13.79 -0.54
N VAL A 160 -7.60 14.92 -0.73
CA VAL A 160 -7.17 15.35 -2.07
C VAL A 160 -6.28 14.31 -2.73
N TYR A 161 -5.38 13.68 -1.96
CA TYR A 161 -4.52 12.62 -2.48
C TYR A 161 -5.32 11.33 -2.73
N SER A 162 -6.30 11.02 -1.89
CA SER A 162 -7.22 9.90 -2.12
C SER A 162 -8.03 10.07 -3.40
N GLU A 163 -8.54 11.27 -3.70
CA GLU A 163 -9.21 11.56 -4.97
C GLU A 163 -8.28 11.37 -6.17
N ILE A 164 -7.04 11.80 -6.08
CA ILE A 164 -6.04 11.59 -7.14
C ILE A 164 -5.78 10.10 -7.38
N ILE A 165 -5.73 9.30 -6.30
CA ILE A 165 -5.59 7.84 -6.42
C ILE A 165 -6.80 7.21 -7.11
N ARG A 166 -8.03 7.62 -6.75
CA ARG A 166 -9.28 7.18 -7.42
C ARG A 166 -9.25 7.49 -8.92
N GLU A 167 -8.88 8.72 -9.27
CA GLU A 167 -8.72 9.12 -10.67
C GLU A 167 -7.67 8.30 -11.40
N ALA A 168 -6.49 8.17 -10.80
CA ALA A 168 -5.39 7.42 -11.40
C ALA A 168 -5.76 5.94 -11.62
N ALA A 169 -6.43 5.30 -10.66
CA ALA A 169 -6.91 3.94 -10.77
C ALA A 169 -7.90 3.79 -11.93
N ARG A 170 -8.87 4.69 -12.04
CA ARG A 170 -9.88 4.71 -13.10
C ARG A 170 -9.23 4.91 -14.48
N GLU A 171 -8.32 5.88 -14.63
CA GLU A 171 -7.67 6.22 -15.89
C GLU A 171 -6.73 5.13 -16.38
N THR A 172 -6.08 4.42 -15.46
CA THR A 172 -5.15 3.33 -15.79
C THR A 172 -5.79 1.95 -15.75
N GLU A 173 -7.08 1.87 -15.42
CA GLU A 173 -7.84 0.61 -15.36
C GLU A 173 -7.17 -0.42 -14.44
N VAL A 174 -6.74 0.01 -13.26
CA VAL A 174 -6.28 -0.87 -12.18
C VAL A 174 -7.36 -0.96 -11.09
N HIS A 175 -7.30 -2.00 -10.27
CA HIS A 175 -8.24 -2.19 -9.18
C HIS A 175 -7.99 -1.17 -8.05
N LEU A 176 -9.07 -0.68 -7.46
CA LEU A 176 -9.03 0.25 -6.36
C LEU A 176 -9.56 -0.39 -5.08
N ALA A 177 -8.77 -0.37 -4.02
CA ALA A 177 -9.22 -0.56 -2.66
C ALA A 177 -9.53 0.82 -2.06
N ASP A 178 -10.77 1.30 -2.21
CA ASP A 178 -11.18 2.62 -1.72
C ASP A 178 -11.45 2.59 -0.21
N VAL A 179 -10.38 2.37 0.55
CA VAL A 179 -10.46 2.20 2.01
C VAL A 179 -10.85 3.50 2.73
N ALA A 180 -10.50 4.67 2.16
CA ALA A 180 -10.85 5.98 2.74
C ALA A 180 -12.35 6.23 2.77
N ARG A 181 -13.14 5.65 1.84
CA ARG A 181 -14.60 5.86 1.76
C ARG A 181 -15.37 5.47 3.03
N TYR A 182 -14.76 4.64 3.87
CA TYR A 182 -15.39 4.19 5.10
C TYR A 182 -15.29 5.18 6.25
N GLY A 183 -14.41 6.20 6.16
CA GLY A 183 -14.19 7.17 7.22
C GLY A 183 -13.70 6.54 8.54
N ILE A 184 -13.03 5.39 8.44
CA ILE A 184 -12.54 4.64 9.61
C ILE A 184 -11.08 5.02 9.83
N GLU A 185 -10.75 5.37 11.08
CA GLU A 185 -9.38 5.58 11.53
C GLU A 185 -8.83 4.28 12.14
N TYR A 186 -7.53 4.01 11.95
CA TYR A 186 -6.86 2.86 12.55
C TYR A 186 -6.01 3.26 13.77
N GLU A 187 -5.89 2.36 14.73
CA GLU A 187 -5.08 2.58 15.94
C GLU A 187 -3.60 2.70 15.59
N THR A 188 -2.93 3.72 16.16
CA THR A 188 -1.53 4.05 15.91
C THR A 188 -0.75 4.25 17.20
N VAL A 189 0.59 4.28 17.10
CA VAL A 189 1.48 4.65 18.22
C VAL A 189 1.94 6.10 18.15
N ASP A 190 1.80 6.76 16.98
CA ASP A 190 2.34 8.09 16.71
C ASP A 190 1.49 8.89 15.68
N GLY A 191 0.25 8.49 15.47
CA GLY A 191 -0.66 9.11 14.50
C GLY A 191 -0.50 8.58 13.07
N VAL A 192 0.53 7.77 12.79
CA VAL A 192 0.84 7.24 11.44
C VAL A 192 1.03 5.73 11.44
N HIS A 193 1.88 5.23 12.35
CA HIS A 193 2.27 3.82 12.33
C HIS A 193 1.30 2.96 13.12
N PRO A 194 0.61 2.01 12.46
CA PRO A 194 -0.41 1.19 13.10
C PRO A 194 0.15 0.28 14.21
N THR A 195 -0.67 0.11 15.24
CA THR A 195 -0.56 -1.00 16.19
C THR A 195 -1.00 -2.29 15.50
N LYS A 196 -0.90 -3.42 16.19
CA LYS A 196 -1.45 -4.71 15.72
C LYS A 196 -2.94 -4.61 15.41
N GLU A 197 -3.73 -3.91 16.22
CA GLU A 197 -5.15 -3.65 16.00
C GLU A 197 -5.36 -2.73 14.78
N GLY A 198 -4.49 -1.74 14.61
CA GLY A 198 -4.49 -0.88 13.42
C GLY A 198 -4.23 -1.67 12.14
N MET A 199 -3.26 -2.61 12.17
CA MET A 199 -2.98 -3.50 11.04
C MET A 199 -4.20 -4.38 10.68
N GLN A 200 -4.93 -4.89 11.68
CA GLN A 200 -6.16 -5.66 11.48
C GLN A 200 -7.26 -4.82 10.82
N THR A 201 -7.40 -3.57 11.26
CA THR A 201 -8.36 -2.62 10.68
C THR A 201 -8.06 -2.38 9.20
N ILE A 202 -6.80 -2.06 8.86
CA ILE A 202 -6.35 -1.86 7.48
C ILE A 202 -6.64 -3.11 6.64
N ALA A 203 -6.23 -4.29 7.12
CA ALA A 203 -6.44 -5.55 6.42
C ALA A 203 -7.92 -5.85 6.19
N GLY A 204 -8.77 -5.60 7.19
CA GLY A 204 -10.22 -5.80 7.09
C GLY A 204 -10.86 -4.94 6.00
N LEU A 205 -10.45 -3.68 5.88
CA LEU A 205 -10.93 -2.76 4.84
C LEU A 205 -10.47 -3.20 3.45
N TRP A 206 -9.20 -3.57 3.28
CA TRP A 206 -8.69 -4.11 2.03
C TRP A 206 -9.46 -5.37 1.60
N LEU A 207 -9.65 -6.32 2.50
CA LEU A 207 -10.38 -7.55 2.21
C LEU A 207 -11.85 -7.29 1.85
N LYS A 208 -12.46 -6.25 2.43
CA LYS A 208 -13.82 -5.84 2.09
C LYS A 208 -13.89 -5.31 0.66
N GLU A 209 -12.98 -4.41 0.27
CA GLU A 209 -12.91 -3.87 -1.09
C GLU A 209 -12.67 -4.99 -2.13
N MET A 210 -11.68 -5.85 -1.87
CA MET A 210 -11.35 -6.95 -2.78
C MET A 210 -12.45 -8.02 -2.93
N LYS A 211 -13.47 -8.04 -2.05
CA LYS A 211 -14.64 -8.92 -2.17
C LYS A 211 -15.79 -8.26 -2.94
N GLU A 212 -16.00 -6.97 -2.75
CA GLU A 212 -17.13 -6.24 -3.37
C GLU A 212 -16.96 -6.16 -4.89
N GLU A 213 -15.76 -6.00 -5.40
CA GLU A 213 -15.50 -5.94 -6.84
C GLU A 213 -15.92 -7.22 -7.60
N LYS A 214 -15.81 -8.40 -6.98
CA LYS A 214 -16.31 -9.66 -7.57
C LYS A 214 -17.81 -9.70 -7.78
N LYS A 215 -18.59 -8.85 -7.09
CA LYS A 215 -20.06 -8.77 -7.23
C LYS A 215 -20.51 -7.75 -8.26
N GLY A 216 -19.65 -6.81 -8.64
CA GLY A 216 -19.94 -5.74 -9.62
C GLY A 216 -19.60 -6.09 -11.07
N GLY A 217 -19.02 -7.23 -11.35
CA GLY A 217 -18.69 -7.69 -12.69
C GLY A 217 -19.93 -8.14 -13.47
N CYS A 218 -20.31 -7.29 -14.41
CA CYS A 218 -21.33 -7.46 -15.46
C CYS A 218 -22.67 -6.78 -15.19
N ILE A 219 -22.68 -5.45 -15.38
CA ILE A 219 -23.86 -4.79 -15.95
C ILE A 219 -23.36 -4.05 -17.19
N LEU A 220 -23.32 -4.75 -18.32
CA LEU A 220 -23.37 -4.10 -19.63
C LEU A 220 -24.85 -3.90 -19.98
N PRO A 221 -25.22 -2.71 -20.48
CA PRO A 221 -26.57 -2.45 -20.98
C PRO A 221 -26.86 -3.20 -22.27
#